data_07d1297b36b04f6d01cf6a465ef52913
#
_entry.id   07d1297b36b04f6d01cf6a465ef52913
#
_cell.length_a   1.000
_cell.length_b   1.000
_cell.length_c   1.000
_cell.angle_alpha   90.00
_cell.angle_beta   90.00
_cell.angle_gamma   90.00
#
_symmetry.space_group_name_H-M   'P 1'
#
loop_
_entity.id
_entity.type
_entity.pdbx_description
1 polymer ?
#
loop_
_entity_poly.entity_id
_entity_poly.type
_entity_poly.pdbx_seq_one_letter_code
_entity_poly.pdbx_strand_id
1 'polypeptide(L)'
;LYYWCSVHSGMGGQINTNTTLGSSNFDGSIQSVAKVNVTAGFSIVTYTGTSASTATIGHGLGVTPNVIIVRERDASSQWAYFQTELGFGTKLQLNSTSQSGNSTLMNSTAPTSTVFTVKNTSSGDVLNNGGLFIAYCFSEVAGYSKFGSYTGNGSSDGPFVFTGFRVAWLMTKRTDGTTPWRIFDSKRPNANFQTYKLEADNSGAELTGYPYADFLSNGFKIRDNGSYQNANGGTYVYLAFAESPFKNARAR
;
A
#
# COMPACT_ATOMS: atom_id res chain seq x y z
N LEU A 1 -20.60 18.12 -14.62
CA LEU A 1 -20.84 19.54 -14.85
C LEU A 1 -20.17 19.95 -16.16
N TYR A 2 -20.89 20.67 -17.00
CA TYR A 2 -20.36 21.26 -18.24
C TYR A 2 -20.26 22.78 -18.07
N TYR A 3 -19.19 23.38 -18.58
CA TYR A 3 -19.10 24.83 -18.74
C TYR A 3 -19.11 25.19 -20.22
N TRP A 4 -19.68 26.30 -20.53
CA TRP A 4 -19.84 26.81 -21.91
C TRP A 4 -19.46 28.29 -21.96
N CYS A 5 -18.67 28.66 -22.93
CA CYS A 5 -18.36 30.05 -23.14
C CYS A 5 -19.52 30.75 -23.90
N SER A 6 -20.10 31.75 -23.30
CA SER A 6 -21.21 32.50 -23.93
C SER A 6 -20.77 33.44 -25.06
N VAL A 7 -19.47 33.68 -25.20
CA VAL A 7 -18.89 34.66 -26.15
C VAL A 7 -18.22 33.95 -27.34
N HIS A 8 -17.60 32.78 -27.11
CA HIS A 8 -16.86 32.09 -28.17
C HIS A 8 -17.51 30.75 -28.48
N SER A 9 -17.94 30.57 -29.72
CA SER A 9 -18.50 29.32 -30.23
C SER A 9 -17.45 28.19 -30.17
N GLY A 10 -17.85 27.03 -29.69
CA GLY A 10 -16.98 25.85 -29.58
C GLY A 10 -16.03 25.83 -28.37
N MET A 11 -16.03 26.85 -27.52
CA MET A 11 -15.28 26.85 -26.27
C MET A 11 -16.17 26.41 -25.13
N GLY A 12 -15.87 25.22 -24.62
CA GLY A 12 -16.54 24.62 -23.48
C GLY A 12 -15.87 23.28 -23.11
N GLY A 13 -16.25 22.72 -22.00
CA GLY A 13 -15.71 21.46 -21.57
C GLY A 13 -16.52 20.81 -20.46
N GLN A 14 -16.16 19.60 -20.13
CA GLN A 14 -16.74 18.86 -19.02
C GLN A 14 -15.85 18.99 -17.80
N ILE A 15 -16.45 19.40 -16.67
CA ILE A 15 -15.84 19.26 -15.37
C ILE A 15 -16.37 17.96 -14.76
N ASN A 16 -15.53 16.96 -14.69
CA ASN A 16 -15.89 15.69 -14.07
C ASN A 16 -15.65 15.76 -12.56
N THR A 17 -16.62 16.25 -11.83
CA THR A 17 -16.55 16.41 -10.37
C THR A 17 -16.56 15.06 -9.64
N ASN A 18 -17.17 14.04 -10.22
CA ASN A 18 -17.26 12.71 -9.61
C ASN A 18 -15.91 12.01 -9.54
N THR A 19 -15.03 12.22 -10.53
CA THR A 19 -13.70 11.63 -10.54
C THR A 19 -12.74 12.30 -9.56
N THR A 20 -13.03 13.52 -9.14
CA THR A 20 -12.17 14.31 -8.23
C THR A 20 -12.48 14.03 -6.76
N LEU A 21 -13.76 13.91 -6.41
CA LEU A 21 -14.20 13.82 -5.02
C LEU A 21 -14.53 12.38 -4.57
N GLY A 22 -14.62 11.43 -5.50
CA GLY A 22 -15.12 10.10 -5.24
C GLY A 22 -16.66 10.03 -5.27
N SER A 23 -17.21 8.84 -5.06
CA SER A 23 -18.65 8.57 -5.02
C SER A 23 -19.04 7.95 -3.69
N SER A 24 -20.26 8.24 -3.23
CA SER A 24 -20.82 7.56 -2.05
C SER A 24 -20.87 6.06 -2.26
N ASN A 25 -20.38 5.32 -1.29
CA ASN A 25 -20.45 3.87 -1.24
C ASN A 25 -21.27 3.47 -0.01
N PHE A 26 -22.30 2.66 -0.25
CA PHE A 26 -23.24 2.18 0.77
C PHE A 26 -22.99 0.73 1.17
N ASP A 27 -21.95 0.09 0.64
CA ASP A 27 -21.52 -1.22 1.11
C ASP A 27 -21.00 -1.11 2.54
N GLY A 28 -21.39 -2.07 3.36
CA GLY A 28 -21.02 -2.09 4.78
C GLY A 28 -21.98 -1.33 5.69
N SER A 29 -21.61 -1.21 6.95
CA SER A 29 -22.44 -0.58 7.99
C SER A 29 -22.20 0.92 8.15
N ILE A 30 -21.10 1.44 7.60
CA ILE A 30 -20.77 2.87 7.55
C ILE A 30 -20.70 3.30 6.08
N GLN A 31 -21.48 4.32 5.73
CA GLN A 31 -21.37 4.95 4.43
C GLN A 31 -19.98 5.56 4.26
N SER A 32 -19.32 5.24 3.17
CA SER A 32 -18.01 5.79 2.80
C SER A 32 -18.10 6.62 1.52
N VAL A 33 -17.04 7.38 1.24
CA VAL A 33 -16.81 7.99 -0.07
C VAL A 33 -15.58 7.34 -0.67
N ALA A 34 -15.74 6.66 -1.79
CA ALA A 34 -14.68 5.91 -2.46
C ALA A 34 -14.31 6.51 -3.82
N LYS A 35 -13.03 6.74 -4.05
CA LYS A 35 -12.46 7.02 -5.37
C LYS A 35 -11.72 5.77 -5.84
N VAL A 36 -12.23 5.12 -6.88
CA VAL A 36 -11.81 3.77 -7.26
C VAL A 36 -11.24 3.75 -8.66
N ASN A 37 -10.13 3.04 -8.83
CA ASN A 37 -9.60 2.61 -10.11
C ASN A 37 -9.45 1.08 -10.10
N VAL A 38 -10.49 0.38 -10.55
CA VAL A 38 -10.51 -1.09 -10.57
C VAL A 38 -9.44 -1.67 -11.51
N THR A 39 -9.09 -0.97 -12.58
CA THR A 39 -8.05 -1.42 -13.52
C THR A 39 -6.66 -1.41 -12.87
N ALA A 40 -6.41 -0.43 -12.01
CA ALA A 40 -5.16 -0.34 -11.24
C ALA A 40 -5.24 -1.11 -9.90
N GLY A 41 -6.40 -1.67 -9.54
CA GLY A 41 -6.60 -2.36 -8.27
C GLY A 41 -6.42 -1.44 -7.06
N PHE A 42 -6.85 -0.17 -7.18
CA PHE A 42 -6.60 0.83 -6.15
C PHE A 42 -7.85 1.63 -5.81
N SER A 43 -8.10 1.87 -4.52
CA SER A 43 -9.12 2.82 -4.07
C SER A 43 -8.65 3.65 -2.89
N ILE A 44 -9.14 4.90 -2.86
CA ILE A 44 -9.03 5.81 -1.73
C ILE A 44 -10.42 5.92 -1.13
N VAL A 45 -10.52 5.62 0.15
CA VAL A 45 -11.79 5.56 0.88
C VAL A 45 -11.74 6.51 2.06
N THR A 46 -12.75 7.35 2.22
CA THR A 46 -12.92 8.17 3.43
C THR A 46 -14.22 7.81 4.12
N TYR A 47 -14.19 7.80 5.44
CA TYR A 47 -15.36 7.53 6.26
C TYR A 47 -15.27 8.25 7.61
N THR A 48 -16.42 8.42 8.27
CA THR A 48 -16.51 8.87 9.65
C THR A 48 -16.82 7.68 10.54
N GLY A 49 -16.00 7.45 11.55
CA GLY A 49 -16.24 6.38 12.53
C GLY A 49 -17.55 6.62 13.29
N THR A 50 -18.14 5.55 13.79
CA THR A 50 -19.43 5.60 14.52
C THR A 50 -19.29 5.27 16.00
N SER A 51 -18.08 4.95 16.46
CA SER A 51 -17.80 4.45 17.81
C SER A 51 -18.45 3.09 18.14
N ALA A 52 -19.08 2.45 17.16
CA ALA A 52 -19.56 1.08 17.31
C ALA A 52 -18.40 0.13 17.58
N SER A 53 -18.62 -0.92 18.36
CA SER A 53 -17.59 -1.90 18.68
C SER A 53 -16.94 -2.53 17.44
N THR A 54 -17.75 -2.74 16.40
CA THR A 54 -17.30 -3.26 15.09
C THR A 54 -18.17 -2.66 14.00
N ALA A 55 -17.58 -2.30 12.88
CA ALA A 55 -18.29 -1.78 11.71
C ALA A 55 -17.58 -2.27 10.42
N THR A 56 -18.26 -2.12 9.28
CA THR A 56 -17.72 -2.46 7.96
C THR A 56 -17.76 -1.26 7.03
N ILE A 57 -16.73 -1.14 6.18
CA ILE A 57 -16.53 -0.01 5.28
C ILE A 57 -16.43 -0.54 3.85
N GLY A 58 -17.23 0.02 2.95
CA GLY A 58 -17.15 -0.27 1.52
C GLY A 58 -15.90 0.33 0.87
N HIS A 59 -15.14 -0.47 0.10
CA HIS A 59 -13.94 -0.01 -0.58
C HIS A 59 -14.08 0.11 -2.10
N GLY A 60 -15.15 -0.42 -2.68
CA GLY A 60 -15.54 -0.25 -4.08
C GLY A 60 -14.67 -0.96 -5.12
N LEU A 61 -13.67 -1.76 -4.76
CA LEU A 61 -12.78 -2.45 -5.71
C LEU A 61 -13.48 -3.59 -6.47
N GLY A 62 -14.52 -4.20 -5.89
CA GLY A 62 -15.17 -5.39 -6.46
C GLY A 62 -14.37 -6.69 -6.32
N VAL A 63 -13.14 -6.60 -5.79
CA VAL A 63 -12.23 -7.72 -5.49
C VAL A 63 -11.61 -7.50 -4.11
N THR A 64 -11.22 -8.58 -3.45
CA THR A 64 -10.61 -8.51 -2.11
C THR A 64 -9.29 -7.74 -2.17
N PRO A 65 -9.09 -6.68 -1.38
CA PRO A 65 -7.81 -6.00 -1.28
C PRO A 65 -6.76 -6.86 -0.56
N ASN A 66 -5.54 -6.84 -1.07
CA ASN A 66 -4.39 -7.51 -0.47
C ASN A 66 -3.69 -6.64 0.58
N VAL A 67 -3.76 -5.31 0.39
CA VAL A 67 -3.16 -4.33 1.31
C VAL A 67 -4.19 -3.27 1.65
N ILE A 68 -4.29 -2.92 2.93
CA ILE A 68 -5.10 -1.82 3.43
C ILE A 68 -4.24 -0.97 4.37
N ILE A 69 -4.16 0.33 4.09
CA ILE A 69 -3.47 1.31 4.93
C ILE A 69 -4.51 2.29 5.43
N VAL A 70 -4.66 2.43 6.74
CA VAL A 70 -5.69 3.31 7.33
C VAL A 70 -5.06 4.30 8.30
N ARG A 71 -5.59 5.52 8.29
CA ARG A 71 -5.24 6.57 9.26
C ARG A 71 -6.43 7.43 9.63
N GLU A 72 -6.50 7.83 10.89
CA GLU A 72 -7.34 8.93 11.36
C GLU A 72 -6.73 10.27 10.91
N ARG A 73 -7.55 11.17 10.34
CA ARG A 73 -7.07 12.42 9.73
C ARG A 73 -7.11 13.62 10.69
N ASP A 74 -7.96 13.56 11.68
CA ASP A 74 -8.23 14.63 12.64
C ASP A 74 -7.60 14.38 14.03
N ALA A 75 -6.77 13.34 14.14
CA ALA A 75 -6.00 13.05 15.33
C ALA A 75 -4.55 12.66 15.00
N SER A 76 -3.68 12.77 16.03
CA SER A 76 -2.32 12.25 15.96
C SER A 76 -2.35 10.74 16.14
N SER A 77 -2.50 10.00 15.03
CA SER A 77 -2.59 8.53 15.00
C SER A 77 -1.52 7.90 14.11
N GLN A 78 -1.33 6.60 14.28
CA GLN A 78 -0.44 5.81 13.45
C GLN A 78 -1.05 5.53 12.06
N TRP A 79 -0.19 5.31 11.07
CA TRP A 79 -0.58 4.74 9.79
C TRP A 79 -0.64 3.21 9.94
N ALA A 80 -1.81 2.68 10.24
CA ALA A 80 -2.00 1.24 10.38
C ALA A 80 -1.94 0.56 9.01
N TYR A 81 -1.05 -0.42 8.87
CA TYR A 81 -0.81 -1.16 7.64
C TYR A 81 -1.17 -2.63 7.86
N PHE A 82 -1.99 -3.16 6.96
CA PHE A 82 -2.44 -4.56 6.91
C PHE A 82 -2.15 -5.16 5.55
N GLN A 83 -1.75 -6.42 5.53
CA GLN A 83 -1.49 -7.17 4.30
C GLN A 83 -1.91 -8.63 4.48
N THR A 84 -2.37 -9.26 3.41
CA THR A 84 -2.81 -10.66 3.39
C THR A 84 -1.77 -11.62 3.98
N GLU A 85 -0.48 -11.41 3.65
CA GLU A 85 0.63 -12.25 4.11
C GLU A 85 0.86 -12.20 5.63
N LEU A 86 0.44 -11.12 6.28
CA LEU A 86 0.49 -10.97 7.74
C LEU A 86 -0.74 -11.53 8.43
N GLY A 87 -1.83 -11.68 7.67
CA GLY A 87 -3.17 -11.84 8.21
C GLY A 87 -3.71 -10.56 8.84
N PHE A 88 -5.02 -10.40 8.89
CA PHE A 88 -5.69 -9.19 9.37
C PHE A 88 -5.86 -9.13 10.90
N GLY A 89 -5.29 -10.07 11.61
CA GLY A 89 -5.06 -10.04 13.07
C GLY A 89 -3.68 -9.49 13.46
N THR A 90 -2.88 -9.07 12.48
CA THR A 90 -1.54 -8.52 12.67
C THR A 90 -1.41 -7.21 11.89
N LYS A 91 -0.73 -6.22 12.45
CA LYS A 91 -0.46 -4.93 11.79
C LYS A 91 1.02 -4.59 11.78
N LEU A 92 1.40 -3.76 10.82
CA LEU A 92 2.58 -2.91 10.84
C LEU A 92 2.14 -1.45 10.95
N GLN A 93 3.09 -0.57 11.17
CA GLN A 93 2.87 0.89 11.18
C GLN A 93 3.81 1.52 10.15
N LEU A 94 3.26 2.22 9.14
CA LEU A 94 4.06 2.79 8.05
C LEU A 94 4.98 3.93 8.52
N ASN A 95 4.66 4.56 9.63
CA ASN A 95 5.42 5.63 10.26
C ASN A 95 6.24 5.15 11.48
N SER A 96 6.61 3.87 11.54
CA SER A 96 7.37 3.30 12.64
C SER A 96 8.30 2.19 12.19
N THR A 97 9.46 2.10 12.83
CA THR A 97 10.42 0.99 12.66
C THR A 97 9.95 -0.31 13.33
N SER A 98 8.88 -0.30 14.12
CA SER A 98 8.42 -1.47 14.88
C SER A 98 8.18 -2.68 13.98
N GLN A 99 8.49 -3.86 14.51
CA GLN A 99 8.10 -5.14 13.91
C GLN A 99 6.57 -5.31 13.90
N SER A 100 6.08 -6.33 13.21
CA SER A 100 4.66 -6.67 13.22
C SER A 100 4.19 -7.05 14.64
N GLY A 101 2.96 -6.66 14.94
CA GLY A 101 2.34 -6.94 16.23
C GLY A 101 0.88 -7.34 16.10
N ASN A 102 0.39 -8.11 17.06
CA ASN A 102 -1.02 -8.48 17.12
C ASN A 102 -1.91 -7.24 17.12
N SER A 103 -3.02 -7.32 16.41
CA SER A 103 -3.95 -6.21 16.25
C SER A 103 -5.38 -6.71 16.20
N THR A 104 -6.25 -6.04 16.93
CA THR A 104 -7.70 -6.27 16.86
C THR A 104 -8.42 -5.20 16.02
N LEU A 105 -7.70 -4.27 15.42
CA LEU A 105 -8.26 -3.12 14.71
C LEU A 105 -9.18 -3.49 13.55
N MET A 106 -8.88 -4.59 12.86
CA MET A 106 -9.73 -5.18 11.81
C MET A 106 -10.52 -6.40 12.32
N ASN A 107 -10.66 -6.54 13.64
CA ASN A 107 -11.34 -7.67 14.29
C ASN A 107 -10.80 -9.06 13.84
N SER A 108 -9.54 -9.14 13.47
CA SER A 108 -8.89 -10.31 12.86
C SER A 108 -9.67 -10.87 11.66
N THR A 109 -10.44 -10.04 10.97
CA THR A 109 -11.32 -10.43 9.88
C THR A 109 -10.71 -10.01 8.55
N ALA A 110 -10.52 -10.96 7.65
CA ALA A 110 -10.09 -10.67 6.29
C ALA A 110 -11.14 -9.81 5.55
N PRO A 111 -10.71 -8.86 4.70
CA PRO A 111 -11.63 -8.12 3.85
C PRO A 111 -12.33 -9.06 2.86
N THR A 112 -13.50 -8.65 2.42
CA THR A 112 -14.24 -9.31 1.34
C THR A 112 -13.99 -8.58 0.00
N SER A 113 -14.71 -8.95 -1.04
CA SER A 113 -14.69 -8.22 -2.31
C SER A 113 -15.39 -6.85 -2.25
N THR A 114 -16.12 -6.56 -1.18
CA THR A 114 -16.91 -5.32 -1.05
C THR A 114 -16.53 -4.47 0.15
N VAL A 115 -16.19 -5.10 1.29
CA VAL A 115 -15.95 -4.38 2.56
C VAL A 115 -14.70 -4.86 3.29
N PHE A 116 -14.16 -3.99 4.13
CA PHE A 116 -13.25 -4.35 5.22
C PHE A 116 -13.85 -4.00 6.58
N THR A 117 -13.42 -4.72 7.60
CA THR A 117 -13.92 -4.54 8.99
C THR A 117 -13.03 -3.56 9.74
N VAL A 118 -13.64 -2.70 10.55
CA VAL A 118 -12.96 -1.80 11.48
C VAL A 118 -13.52 -1.95 12.88
N LYS A 119 -12.69 -1.75 13.89
CA LYS A 119 -13.07 -1.90 15.29
C LYS A 119 -12.74 -0.65 16.09
N ASN A 120 -13.62 -0.30 17.01
CA ASN A 120 -13.32 0.62 18.09
C ASN A 120 -12.62 -0.16 19.20
N THR A 121 -11.41 0.26 19.56
CA THR A 121 -10.61 -0.35 20.62
C THR A 121 -10.30 0.69 21.69
N SER A 122 -10.19 0.27 22.93
CA SER A 122 -9.83 1.15 24.05
C SER A 122 -8.33 1.43 24.17
N SER A 123 -7.51 0.89 23.27
CA SER A 123 -6.05 1.02 23.30
C SER A 123 -5.55 1.86 22.15
N GLY A 124 -5.25 3.13 22.38
CA GLY A 124 -4.40 4.05 21.59
C GLY A 124 -4.57 4.13 20.07
N ASP A 125 -4.63 3.01 19.37
CA ASP A 125 -4.90 2.95 17.93
C ASP A 125 -6.35 2.54 17.74
N VAL A 126 -7.10 3.33 16.99
CA VAL A 126 -8.52 3.07 16.70
C VAL A 126 -8.79 3.28 15.22
N LEU A 127 -9.73 2.52 14.66
CA LEU A 127 -10.21 2.70 13.30
C LEU A 127 -11.71 3.04 13.24
N ASN A 128 -12.37 3.22 14.40
CA ASN A 128 -13.81 3.50 14.47
C ASN A 128 -14.22 4.25 15.76
N ASN A 129 -13.56 5.36 16.10
CA ASN A 129 -13.80 6.15 17.32
C ASN A 129 -14.71 7.37 17.13
N GLY A 130 -15.37 7.53 15.98
CA GLY A 130 -16.14 8.73 15.64
C GLY A 130 -15.32 9.80 14.89
N GLY A 131 -14.00 9.63 14.74
CA GLY A 131 -13.11 10.50 13.97
C GLY A 131 -13.25 10.33 12.46
N LEU A 132 -12.49 11.14 11.73
CA LEU A 132 -12.43 11.12 10.27
C LEU A 132 -11.27 10.25 9.78
N PHE A 133 -11.56 9.26 8.98
CA PHE A 133 -10.57 8.29 8.49
C PHE A 133 -10.33 8.38 6.99
N ILE A 134 -9.14 7.95 6.58
CA ILE A 134 -8.79 7.65 5.20
C ILE A 134 -8.18 6.25 5.13
N ALA A 135 -8.61 5.47 4.14
CA ALA A 135 -8.05 4.16 3.83
C ALA A 135 -7.59 4.09 2.38
N TYR A 136 -6.43 3.50 2.16
CA TYR A 136 -5.89 3.16 0.85
C TYR A 136 -5.96 1.65 0.72
N CYS A 137 -6.74 1.16 -0.24
CA CYS A 137 -6.94 -0.25 -0.48
C CYS A 137 -6.30 -0.64 -1.82
N PHE A 138 -5.51 -1.72 -1.82
CA PHE A 138 -4.82 -2.22 -2.99
C PHE A 138 -5.15 -3.70 -3.19
N SER A 139 -5.53 -4.05 -4.41
CA SER A 139 -5.59 -5.43 -4.90
C SER A 139 -4.51 -5.68 -5.94
N GLU A 140 -3.97 -6.89 -6.00
CA GLU A 140 -3.01 -7.27 -7.01
C GLU A 140 -3.62 -7.23 -8.42
N VAL A 141 -2.83 -6.71 -9.37
CA VAL A 141 -3.16 -6.72 -10.79
C VAL A 141 -2.00 -7.36 -11.55
N ALA A 142 -2.27 -8.47 -12.22
CA ALA A 142 -1.25 -9.22 -12.96
C ALA A 142 -0.51 -8.33 -13.97
N GLY A 143 0.81 -8.32 -13.88
CA GLY A 143 1.68 -7.49 -14.71
C GLY A 143 1.77 -6.02 -14.31
N TYR A 144 1.11 -5.60 -13.23
CA TYR A 144 1.14 -4.22 -12.74
C TYR A 144 1.56 -4.11 -11.28
N SER A 145 0.96 -4.89 -10.38
CA SER A 145 1.27 -4.84 -8.94
C SER A 145 1.34 -6.22 -8.33
N LYS A 146 2.23 -6.39 -7.35
CA LYS A 146 2.39 -7.61 -6.56
C LYS A 146 2.70 -7.26 -5.12
N PHE A 147 1.99 -7.91 -4.20
CA PHE A 147 2.16 -7.77 -2.76
C PHE A 147 2.41 -9.16 -2.18
N GLY A 148 3.46 -9.32 -1.39
CA GLY A 148 3.83 -10.64 -0.92
C GLY A 148 4.85 -10.60 0.20
N SER A 149 5.48 -11.74 0.44
CA SER A 149 6.52 -11.91 1.45
C SER A 149 7.73 -12.65 0.90
N TYR A 150 8.86 -12.55 1.59
CA TYR A 150 10.04 -13.36 1.35
C TYR A 150 10.79 -13.61 2.66
N THR A 151 11.63 -14.63 2.65
CA THR A 151 12.54 -14.95 3.75
C THR A 151 13.96 -14.59 3.36
N GLY A 152 14.66 -13.88 4.24
CA GLY A 152 16.07 -13.54 4.07
C GLY A 152 16.99 -14.76 4.24
N ASN A 153 18.14 -14.72 3.55
CA ASN A 153 19.17 -15.77 3.65
C ASN A 153 20.51 -15.30 4.23
N GLY A 154 20.62 -14.01 4.60
CA GLY A 154 21.84 -13.43 5.18
C GLY A 154 23.02 -13.27 4.21
N SER A 155 22.82 -13.49 2.92
CA SER A 155 23.86 -13.45 1.90
C SER A 155 23.70 -12.27 0.95
N SER A 156 24.80 -11.72 0.43
CA SER A 156 24.76 -10.74 -0.68
C SER A 156 24.26 -11.37 -1.99
N ASP A 157 24.30 -12.70 -2.10
CA ASP A 157 23.53 -13.46 -3.06
C ASP A 157 22.15 -13.80 -2.48
N GLY A 158 21.34 -12.76 -2.25
CA GLY A 158 20.07 -12.82 -1.56
C GLY A 158 18.95 -13.48 -2.36
N PRO A 159 17.76 -13.61 -1.77
CA PRO A 159 16.63 -14.26 -2.41
C PRO A 159 16.18 -13.50 -3.66
N PHE A 160 15.79 -14.28 -4.69
CA PHE A 160 15.04 -13.78 -5.83
C PHE A 160 13.55 -13.88 -5.51
N VAL A 161 12.82 -12.78 -5.77
CA VAL A 161 11.37 -12.69 -5.58
C VAL A 161 10.70 -12.45 -6.91
N PHE A 162 9.89 -13.42 -7.34
CA PHE A 162 9.15 -13.35 -8.58
C PHE A 162 7.93 -12.44 -8.45
N THR A 163 7.79 -11.44 -9.33
CA THR A 163 6.63 -10.56 -9.41
C THR A 163 5.82 -10.74 -10.70
N GLY A 164 6.42 -11.36 -11.73
CA GLY A 164 5.83 -11.50 -13.05
C GLY A 164 6.00 -10.28 -13.96
N PHE A 165 6.74 -9.27 -13.51
CA PHE A 165 7.05 -8.04 -14.24
C PHE A 165 8.38 -7.43 -13.77
N ARG A 166 8.93 -6.53 -14.58
CA ARG A 166 10.06 -5.69 -14.16
C ARG A 166 9.56 -4.64 -13.18
N VAL A 167 10.16 -4.62 -11.99
CA VAL A 167 9.79 -3.69 -10.93
C VAL A 167 10.27 -2.27 -11.26
N ALA A 168 9.42 -1.28 -11.02
CA ALA A 168 9.79 0.13 -11.04
C ALA A 168 9.84 0.75 -9.65
N TRP A 169 8.96 0.29 -8.76
CA TRP A 169 8.90 0.75 -7.38
C TRP A 169 8.73 -0.44 -6.44
N LEU A 170 9.52 -0.45 -5.40
CA LEU A 170 9.54 -1.51 -4.38
C LEU A 170 9.55 -0.88 -2.99
N MET A 171 8.68 -1.33 -2.12
CA MET A 171 8.75 -1.06 -0.69
C MET A 171 8.85 -2.37 0.08
N THR A 172 9.76 -2.44 1.04
CA THR A 172 9.98 -3.64 1.88
C THR A 172 9.96 -3.29 3.35
N LYS A 173 9.53 -4.24 4.18
CA LYS A 173 9.55 -4.13 5.65
C LYS A 173 9.81 -5.48 6.29
N ARG A 174 10.74 -5.52 7.22
CA ARG A 174 10.94 -6.67 8.10
C ARG A 174 9.78 -6.81 9.07
N THR A 175 9.24 -8.02 9.24
CA THR A 175 8.06 -8.29 10.06
C THR A 175 8.41 -8.84 11.46
N ASP A 176 9.54 -9.51 11.59
CA ASP A 176 10.03 -10.16 12.81
C ASP A 176 11.16 -9.38 13.51
N GLY A 177 11.39 -8.14 13.13
CA GLY A 177 12.43 -7.29 13.72
C GLY A 177 12.19 -5.81 13.51
N THR A 178 12.73 -4.99 14.41
CA THR A 178 12.65 -3.53 14.36
C THR A 178 13.61 -2.99 13.31
N THR A 179 13.08 -2.53 12.19
CA THR A 179 13.83 -1.98 11.06
C THR A 179 13.00 -0.91 10.35
N PRO A 180 13.60 0.06 9.64
CA PRO A 180 12.85 1.01 8.83
C PRO A 180 12.17 0.35 7.64
N TRP A 181 11.13 1.00 7.13
CA TRP A 181 10.57 0.78 5.81
C TRP A 181 11.53 1.25 4.74
N ARG A 182 11.81 0.45 3.73
CA ARG A 182 12.72 0.80 2.65
C ARG A 182 12.01 0.91 1.33
N ILE A 183 12.27 2.02 0.62
CA ILE A 183 11.67 2.35 -0.68
C ILE A 183 12.77 2.48 -1.72
N PHE A 184 12.56 1.81 -2.85
CA PHE A 184 13.43 1.81 -4.02
C PHE A 184 12.61 2.13 -5.27
N ASP A 185 13.22 2.81 -6.25
CA ASP A 185 12.62 2.99 -7.56
C ASP A 185 13.67 2.99 -8.68
N SER A 186 13.23 2.62 -9.88
CA SER A 186 14.08 2.46 -11.05
C SER A 186 14.54 3.77 -11.69
N LYS A 187 14.12 4.94 -11.17
CA LYS A 187 14.42 6.25 -11.79
C LYS A 187 15.57 6.98 -11.13
N ARG A 188 15.89 6.64 -9.89
CA ARG A 188 17.01 7.24 -9.15
C ARG A 188 18.40 6.70 -9.55
N PRO A 189 18.62 5.38 -9.63
CA PRO A 189 19.91 4.86 -10.07
C PRO A 189 20.03 4.88 -11.61
N ASN A 190 21.26 5.10 -12.09
CA ASN A 190 21.58 5.02 -13.52
C ASN A 190 21.90 3.58 -13.98
N ALA A 191 21.73 2.59 -13.12
CA ALA A 191 22.09 1.20 -13.35
C ALA A 191 20.97 0.25 -12.89
N ASN A 192 21.11 -1.04 -13.22
CA ASN A 192 20.09 -2.06 -12.90
C ASN A 192 19.96 -2.32 -11.39
N PHE A 193 21.03 -2.19 -10.62
CA PHE A 193 21.01 -2.36 -9.18
C PHE A 193 20.60 -1.08 -8.46
N GLN A 194 19.79 -1.25 -7.42
CA GLN A 194 19.26 -0.17 -6.61
C GLN A 194 20.30 0.21 -5.54
N THR A 195 20.92 1.37 -5.70
CA THR A 195 21.90 1.93 -4.75
C THR A 195 21.36 3.06 -3.92
N TYR A 196 20.16 3.54 -4.22
CA TYR A 196 19.48 4.63 -3.53
C TYR A 196 18.28 4.08 -2.77
N LYS A 197 18.10 4.52 -1.52
CA LYS A 197 16.93 4.17 -0.73
C LYS A 197 16.35 5.37 0.03
N LEU A 198 15.04 5.37 0.18
CA LEU A 198 14.32 6.18 1.14
C LEU A 198 13.73 5.30 2.24
N GLU A 199 13.40 5.91 3.36
CA GLU A 199 12.73 5.26 4.49
C GLU A 199 11.41 6.00 4.77
N ALA A 200 10.27 5.30 4.74
CA ALA A 200 8.95 5.93 4.87
C ALA A 200 8.66 6.44 6.28
N ASP A 201 9.31 5.87 7.27
CA ASP A 201 9.18 6.15 8.70
C ASP A 201 10.27 7.10 9.24
N ASN A 202 11.09 7.67 8.35
CA ASN A 202 12.23 8.52 8.71
C ASN A 202 12.25 9.77 7.82
N SER A 203 12.51 10.93 8.41
CA SER A 203 12.70 12.21 7.73
C SER A 203 14.15 12.45 7.27
N GLY A 204 15.04 11.47 7.42
CA GLY A 204 16.43 11.55 7.00
C GLY A 204 16.60 11.70 5.49
N ALA A 205 17.78 12.17 5.08
CA ALA A 205 18.13 12.27 3.68
C ALA A 205 18.17 10.89 3.00
N GLU A 206 18.07 10.90 1.66
CA GLU A 206 18.26 9.71 0.84
C GLU A 206 19.65 9.08 1.12
N LEU A 207 19.67 7.78 1.30
CA LEU A 207 20.89 7.00 1.52
C LEU A 207 21.34 6.36 0.21
N THR A 208 22.67 6.42 -0.05
CA THR A 208 23.26 6.00 -1.32
C THR A 208 24.50 5.12 -1.09
N GLY A 209 24.98 4.49 -2.16
CA GLY A 209 26.33 3.91 -2.21
C GLY A 209 26.44 2.43 -1.88
N TYR A 210 25.34 1.72 -1.63
CA TYR A 210 25.35 0.29 -1.38
C TYR A 210 24.35 -0.45 -2.31
N PRO A 211 24.71 -1.61 -2.88
CA PRO A 211 23.78 -2.39 -3.70
C PRO A 211 22.73 -3.08 -2.80
N TYR A 212 21.51 -2.57 -2.80
CA TYR A 212 20.41 -3.11 -1.98
C TYR A 212 19.63 -4.20 -2.69
N ALA A 213 19.33 -4.02 -3.98
CA ALA A 213 18.54 -4.96 -4.78
C ALA A 213 18.82 -4.79 -6.27
N ASP A 214 18.58 -5.84 -7.08
CA ASP A 214 18.48 -5.76 -8.53
C ASP A 214 17.02 -5.79 -8.95
N PHE A 215 16.62 -4.94 -9.90
CA PHE A 215 15.35 -5.01 -10.57
C PHE A 215 15.48 -5.78 -11.89
N LEU A 216 14.95 -6.99 -11.90
CA LEU A 216 15.06 -7.94 -13.01
C LEU A 216 13.80 -7.90 -13.90
N SER A 217 13.84 -8.55 -15.04
CA SER A 217 12.73 -8.56 -16.02
C SER A 217 11.42 -9.11 -15.47
N ASN A 218 11.47 -9.96 -14.45
CA ASN A 218 10.31 -10.67 -13.90
C ASN A 218 10.24 -10.67 -12.37
N GLY A 219 11.02 -9.78 -11.71
CA GLY A 219 11.06 -9.69 -10.26
C GLY A 219 12.20 -8.84 -9.75
N PHE A 220 12.56 -9.04 -8.49
CA PHE A 220 13.71 -8.40 -7.88
C PHE A 220 14.56 -9.42 -7.11
N LYS A 221 15.84 -9.11 -6.94
CA LYS A 221 16.77 -9.90 -6.15
C LYS A 221 17.42 -9.03 -5.09
N ILE A 222 17.40 -9.47 -3.84
CA ILE A 222 18.06 -8.76 -2.74
C ILE A 222 19.58 -8.93 -2.87
N ARG A 223 20.32 -7.84 -2.65
CA ARG A 223 21.81 -7.81 -2.68
C ARG A 223 22.41 -7.39 -1.35
N ASP A 224 21.58 -6.88 -0.45
CA ASP A 224 21.97 -6.53 0.91
C ASP A 224 22.05 -7.80 1.75
N ASN A 225 23.12 -8.02 2.50
CA ASN A 225 23.26 -9.09 3.49
C ASN A 225 22.90 -8.61 4.91
N GLY A 226 22.51 -7.35 5.05
CA GLY A 226 22.15 -6.75 6.34
C GLY A 226 20.79 -7.17 6.86
N SER A 227 20.62 -7.05 8.16
CA SER A 227 19.39 -7.46 8.87
C SER A 227 18.14 -6.66 8.46
N TYR A 228 18.31 -5.50 7.83
CA TYR A 228 17.21 -4.65 7.43
C TYR A 228 16.40 -5.20 6.26
N GLN A 229 17.03 -5.97 5.36
CA GLN A 229 16.37 -6.54 4.17
C GLN A 229 16.62 -8.03 3.98
N ASN A 230 17.64 -8.61 4.64
CA ASN A 230 18.06 -9.96 4.35
C ASN A 230 18.69 -10.68 5.56
N ALA A 231 18.17 -10.49 6.80
CA ALA A 231 18.59 -11.31 7.93
C ALA A 231 18.39 -12.80 7.61
N ASN A 232 19.31 -13.65 8.00
CA ASN A 232 19.16 -15.09 7.82
C ASN A 232 17.92 -15.60 8.59
N GLY A 233 16.96 -16.19 7.86
CA GLY A 233 15.66 -16.61 8.39
C GLY A 233 14.67 -15.48 8.71
N GLY A 234 15.07 -14.20 8.55
CA GLY A 234 14.17 -13.06 8.77
C GLY A 234 13.04 -13.01 7.75
N THR A 235 11.86 -12.58 8.18
CA THR A 235 10.66 -12.50 7.35
C THR A 235 10.35 -11.04 6.95
N TYR A 236 9.94 -10.86 5.70
CA TYR A 236 9.73 -9.55 5.09
C TYR A 236 8.44 -9.54 4.28
N VAL A 237 7.73 -8.42 4.31
CA VAL A 237 6.67 -8.12 3.35
C VAL A 237 7.16 -7.12 2.31
N TYR A 238 6.53 -7.15 1.12
CA TYR A 238 6.84 -6.20 0.07
C TYR A 238 5.60 -5.74 -0.70
N LEU A 239 5.71 -4.53 -1.27
CA LEU A 239 4.83 -3.98 -2.28
C LEU A 239 5.69 -3.66 -3.50
N ALA A 240 5.30 -4.18 -4.67
CA ALA A 240 6.00 -3.94 -5.93
C ALA A 240 5.04 -3.47 -7.01
N PHE A 241 5.48 -2.47 -7.79
CA PHE A 241 4.75 -1.95 -8.95
C PHE A 241 5.62 -1.99 -10.19
N ALA A 242 4.99 -2.26 -11.35
CA ALA A 242 5.65 -2.49 -12.60
C ALA A 242 6.20 -1.21 -13.26
N GLU A 243 7.29 -1.34 -14.01
CA GLU A 243 7.83 -0.27 -14.88
C GLU A 243 6.89 0.06 -16.04
N SER A 244 6.22 -0.96 -16.58
CA SER A 244 5.28 -0.82 -17.68
C SER A 244 3.96 -1.50 -17.31
N PRO A 245 2.93 -0.72 -16.95
CA PRO A 245 1.69 -1.28 -16.39
C PRO A 245 0.75 -1.89 -17.44
N PHE A 246 1.19 -2.03 -18.70
CA PHE A 246 0.37 -2.57 -19.76
C PHE A 246 0.66 -4.06 -19.98
N LYS A 247 -0.41 -4.88 -19.92
CA LYS A 247 -0.36 -6.34 -20.01
C LYS A 247 0.36 -6.87 -21.27
N ASN A 248 0.38 -6.10 -22.36
CA ASN A 248 0.87 -6.53 -23.66
C ASN A 248 1.94 -5.62 -24.32
N ALA A 249 2.42 -4.58 -23.67
CA ALA A 249 3.41 -3.65 -24.25
C ALA A 249 4.79 -3.85 -23.62
N ARG A 250 5.41 -5.01 -23.87
CA ARG A 250 6.69 -5.38 -23.24
C ARG A 250 7.85 -5.56 -24.21
N ALA A 251 7.65 -5.26 -25.47
CA ALA A 251 8.72 -5.26 -26.45
C ALA A 251 9.56 -3.99 -26.24
N ARG A 252 10.68 -4.13 -25.55
CA ARG A 252 11.80 -3.19 -25.50
C ARG A 252 13.10 -3.93 -25.73
#